data_3ff49dd01c11a39ea4558c9f155a52ca
#
_entry.id   3ff49dd01c11a39ea4558c9f155a52ca
#
_cell.length_a   1.000
_cell.length_b   1.000
_cell.length_c   1.000
_cell.angle_alpha   90.00
_cell.angle_beta   90.00
_cell.angle_gamma   90.00
#
_symmetry.space_group_name_H-M   'P 1'
#
loop_
_entity.id
_entity.type
_entity.pdbx_description
1 polymer ?
#
loop_
_entity_poly.entity_id
_entity_poly.type
_entity_poly.pdbx_seq_one_letter_code
_entity_poly.pdbx_strand_id
1 'polypeptide(L)'
;MSMNQVFTELLQNIPDYKAFLTVDELDASSRRLAEQYPDVVSLFEMGRTKDDHPLLCLKIGNGSKNALMFGCPHPNEPIGTMMLEYFSENLAKNKALRDELDYTWYIVKAWDADGLRLNEKWLKGPYTIYNYSRNFFRPAGFRQVDWTFPVDYKELHFHDSIP
;
A
#
# COMPACT_ATOMS: atom_id res chain seq x y z
N MET A 1 -28.48 4.35 0.77
CA MET A 1 -27.93 3.04 1.23
C MET A 1 -27.40 3.28 2.62
N SER A 2 -27.64 2.39 3.59
CA SER A 2 -27.07 2.59 4.94
C SER A 2 -25.58 2.22 4.93
N MET A 3 -24.81 2.78 5.88
CA MET A 3 -23.39 2.46 6.09
C MET A 3 -23.16 0.94 6.16
N ASN A 4 -23.98 0.24 6.91
CA ASN A 4 -23.89 -1.22 7.04
C ASN A 4 -24.06 -1.95 5.72
N GLN A 5 -24.93 -1.46 4.82
CA GLN A 5 -25.12 -2.05 3.50
C GLN A 5 -23.87 -1.85 2.63
N VAL A 6 -23.30 -0.65 2.62
CA VAL A 6 -22.09 -0.35 1.84
C VAL A 6 -20.92 -1.25 2.29
N PHE A 7 -20.71 -1.37 3.59
CA PHE A 7 -19.64 -2.24 4.10
C PHE A 7 -19.92 -3.73 3.85
N THR A 8 -21.17 -4.16 3.96
CA THR A 8 -21.54 -5.55 3.64
C THR A 8 -21.22 -5.88 2.18
N GLU A 9 -21.57 -4.99 1.26
CA GLU A 9 -21.26 -5.17 -0.16
C GLU A 9 -19.74 -5.21 -0.41
N LEU A 10 -18.98 -4.33 0.23
CA LEU A 10 -17.51 -4.36 0.13
C LEU A 10 -16.95 -5.70 0.59
N LEU A 11 -17.37 -6.20 1.75
CA LEU A 11 -16.85 -7.44 2.30
C LEU A 11 -17.27 -8.68 1.46
N GLN A 12 -18.45 -8.66 0.87
CA GLN A 12 -18.94 -9.76 0.03
C GLN A 12 -18.27 -9.82 -1.35
N ASN A 13 -17.72 -8.70 -1.81
CA ASN A 13 -17.12 -8.58 -3.14
C ASN A 13 -15.59 -8.56 -3.12
N ILE A 14 -14.96 -8.96 -2.01
CA ILE A 14 -13.50 -9.09 -1.96
C ILE A 14 -13.07 -10.17 -2.97
N PRO A 15 -12.17 -9.84 -3.93
CA PRO A 15 -11.67 -10.82 -4.88
C PRO A 15 -10.94 -11.97 -4.20
N ASP A 16 -11.06 -13.17 -4.74
CA ASP A 16 -10.26 -14.30 -4.32
C ASP A 16 -8.85 -14.19 -4.92
N TYR A 17 -8.03 -13.35 -4.32
CA TYR A 17 -6.66 -13.14 -4.75
C TYR A 17 -5.83 -14.41 -4.63
N LYS A 18 -5.20 -14.82 -5.71
CA LYS A 18 -4.34 -16.03 -5.77
C LYS A 18 -2.85 -15.72 -5.64
N ALA A 19 -2.48 -14.46 -5.76
CA ALA A 19 -1.11 -13.99 -5.63
C ALA A 19 -1.08 -12.55 -5.13
N PHE A 20 0.02 -12.17 -4.50
CA PHE A 20 0.28 -10.78 -4.16
C PHE A 20 0.73 -10.00 -5.39
N LEU A 21 0.49 -8.69 -5.38
CA LEU A 21 0.94 -7.80 -6.44
C LEU A 21 2.39 -7.37 -6.21
N THR A 22 3.12 -7.26 -7.32
CA THR A 22 4.46 -6.66 -7.35
C THR A 22 4.37 -5.14 -7.28
N VAL A 23 5.49 -4.46 -7.03
CA VAL A 23 5.55 -3.00 -7.04
C VAL A 23 5.10 -2.44 -8.39
N ASP A 24 5.57 -3.00 -9.50
CA ASP A 24 5.18 -2.54 -10.84
C ASP A 24 3.69 -2.74 -11.12
N GLU A 25 3.09 -3.82 -10.63
CA GLU A 25 1.64 -4.05 -10.76
C GLU A 25 0.83 -3.04 -9.92
N LEU A 26 1.29 -2.70 -8.71
CA LEU A 26 0.67 -1.70 -7.85
C LEU A 26 0.76 -0.29 -8.44
N ASP A 27 1.90 0.05 -9.02
CA ASP A 27 2.11 1.31 -9.73
C ASP A 27 1.23 1.42 -10.97
N ALA A 28 1.22 0.37 -11.79
CA ALA A 28 0.39 0.32 -12.99
C ALA A 28 -1.11 0.44 -12.64
N SER A 29 -1.54 -0.22 -11.57
CA SER A 29 -2.92 -0.12 -11.11
C SER A 29 -3.27 1.28 -10.60
N SER A 30 -2.33 1.94 -9.91
CA SER A 30 -2.51 3.30 -9.41
C SER A 30 -2.63 4.32 -10.55
N ARG A 31 -1.80 4.21 -11.59
CA ARG A 31 -1.88 5.03 -12.79
C ARG A 31 -3.20 4.81 -13.52
N ARG A 32 -3.57 3.56 -13.76
CA ARG A 32 -4.83 3.19 -14.39
C ARG A 32 -6.04 3.76 -13.64
N LEU A 33 -6.01 3.74 -12.31
CA LEU A 33 -7.10 4.25 -11.49
C LEU A 33 -7.26 5.77 -11.66
N ALA A 34 -6.17 6.52 -11.68
CA ALA A 34 -6.20 7.96 -11.92
C ALA A 34 -6.67 8.31 -13.36
N GLU A 35 -6.29 7.51 -14.35
CA GLU A 35 -6.75 7.67 -15.74
C GLU A 35 -8.23 7.37 -15.90
N GLN A 36 -8.75 6.34 -15.22
CA GLN A 36 -10.16 5.92 -15.31
C GLN A 36 -11.12 6.85 -14.55
N TYR A 37 -10.66 7.48 -13.47
CA TYR A 37 -11.50 8.29 -12.59
C TYR A 37 -10.90 9.69 -12.33
N PRO A 38 -10.56 10.47 -13.38
CA PRO A 38 -9.82 11.73 -13.24
C PRO A 38 -10.53 12.80 -12.40
N ASP A 39 -11.88 12.72 -12.33
CA ASP A 39 -12.69 13.68 -11.56
C ASP A 39 -12.58 13.47 -10.04
N VAL A 40 -12.16 12.28 -9.60
CA VAL A 40 -12.14 11.91 -8.17
C VAL A 40 -10.81 11.35 -7.69
N VAL A 41 -9.92 10.96 -8.62
CA VAL A 41 -8.60 10.39 -8.33
C VAL A 41 -7.54 11.24 -8.99
N SER A 42 -6.57 11.66 -8.21
CA SER A 42 -5.30 12.20 -8.72
C SER A 42 -4.13 11.37 -8.20
N LEU A 43 -3.08 11.29 -8.99
CA LEU A 43 -1.84 10.58 -8.66
C LEU A 43 -0.68 11.56 -8.68
N PHE A 44 0.17 11.51 -7.68
CA PHE A 44 1.39 12.29 -7.63
C PHE A 44 2.54 11.51 -6.98
N GLU A 45 3.76 11.89 -7.31
CA GLU A 45 4.96 11.41 -6.66
C GLU A 45 5.17 12.23 -5.37
N MET A 46 5.15 11.57 -4.21
CA MET A 46 5.35 12.24 -2.93
C MET A 46 6.83 12.24 -2.49
N GLY A 47 7.66 11.45 -3.15
CA GLY A 47 9.09 11.31 -2.89
C GLY A 47 9.66 10.12 -3.64
N ARG A 48 10.91 9.79 -3.34
CA ARG A 48 11.59 8.64 -3.89
C ARG A 48 12.18 7.77 -2.80
N THR A 49 12.24 6.47 -3.07
CA THR A 49 12.93 5.51 -2.23
C THR A 49 14.45 5.68 -2.36
N LYS A 50 15.17 4.92 -1.56
CA LYS A 50 16.64 4.89 -1.58
C LYS A 50 17.20 4.40 -2.93
N ASP A 51 16.51 3.47 -3.58
CA ASP A 51 16.89 2.93 -4.88
C ASP A 51 16.25 3.73 -6.05
N ASP A 52 15.84 5.00 -5.76
CA ASP A 52 15.30 5.97 -6.72
C ASP A 52 13.94 5.56 -7.33
N HIS A 53 13.20 4.66 -6.68
CA HIS A 53 11.83 4.33 -7.10
C HIS A 53 10.85 5.44 -6.67
N PRO A 54 9.94 5.91 -7.57
CA PRO A 54 8.96 6.92 -7.21
C PRO A 54 7.92 6.37 -6.23
N LEU A 55 7.72 7.04 -5.10
CA LEU A 55 6.63 6.74 -4.18
C LEU A 55 5.36 7.40 -4.68
N LEU A 56 4.48 6.62 -5.26
CA LEU A 56 3.22 7.08 -5.82
C LEU A 56 2.15 7.18 -4.73
N CYS A 57 1.51 8.33 -4.66
CA CYS A 57 0.38 8.58 -3.76
C CYS A 57 -0.88 8.87 -4.57
N LEU A 58 -1.93 8.09 -4.34
CA LEU A 58 -3.28 8.35 -4.81
C LEU A 58 -3.95 9.32 -3.84
N LYS A 59 -4.49 10.43 -4.38
CA LYS A 59 -5.46 11.24 -3.66
C LYS A 59 -6.85 10.93 -4.19
N ILE A 60 -7.76 10.45 -3.35
CA ILE A 60 -9.10 10.01 -3.75
C ILE A 60 -10.17 10.76 -2.94
N GLY A 61 -11.12 11.37 -3.65
CA GLY A 61 -12.21 12.11 -3.06
C GLY A 61 -11.84 13.52 -2.60
N ASN A 62 -12.81 14.18 -1.97
CA ASN A 62 -12.72 15.58 -1.51
C ASN A 62 -13.54 15.81 -0.24
N GLY A 63 -13.60 14.82 0.65
CA GLY A 63 -14.31 14.91 1.92
C GLY A 63 -13.68 15.93 2.87
N SER A 64 -14.40 16.25 3.93
CA SER A 64 -14.03 17.29 4.90
C SER A 64 -12.83 16.90 5.79
N LYS A 65 -12.56 15.61 5.90
CA LYS A 65 -11.46 15.04 6.71
C LYS A 65 -10.36 14.51 5.82
N ASN A 66 -9.16 14.33 6.37
CA ASN A 66 -8.05 13.73 5.64
C ASN A 66 -7.63 12.43 6.31
N ALA A 67 -7.30 11.42 5.49
CA ALA A 67 -6.74 10.16 5.95
C ALA A 67 -5.54 9.78 5.07
N LEU A 68 -4.44 9.42 5.70
CA LEU A 68 -3.27 8.84 5.06
C LEU A 68 -3.22 7.35 5.38
N MET A 69 -3.12 6.53 4.34
CA MET A 69 -2.93 5.08 4.47
C MET A 69 -1.74 4.64 3.64
N PHE A 70 -0.95 3.76 4.19
CA PHE A 70 0.16 3.15 3.46
C PHE A 70 0.22 1.65 3.73
N GLY A 71 0.48 0.90 2.66
CA GLY A 71 0.70 -0.55 2.70
C GLY A 71 2.17 -0.88 2.74
N CYS A 72 2.47 -2.10 3.17
CA CYS A 72 3.83 -2.64 3.17
C CYS A 72 4.88 -1.74 3.86
N PRO A 73 4.66 -1.31 5.11
CA PRO A 73 5.74 -0.69 5.90
C PRO A 73 6.84 -1.71 6.25
N HIS A 74 6.49 -2.98 6.24
CA HIS A 74 7.40 -4.11 6.34
C HIS A 74 7.38 -4.87 5.01
N PRO A 75 8.53 -5.02 4.34
CA PRO A 75 8.57 -5.47 2.96
C PRO A 75 8.17 -6.93 2.73
N ASN A 76 8.12 -7.72 3.78
CA ASN A 76 7.68 -9.12 3.75
C ASN A 76 6.20 -9.33 4.14
N GLU A 77 5.46 -8.23 4.36
CA GLU A 77 4.06 -8.25 4.80
C GLU A 77 3.14 -7.57 3.77
N PRO A 78 2.95 -8.15 2.57
CA PRO A 78 2.25 -7.49 1.47
C PRO A 78 0.72 -7.45 1.61
N ILE A 79 0.15 -7.98 2.68
CA ILE A 79 -1.30 -8.01 2.86
C ILE A 79 -1.92 -6.60 2.88
N GLY A 80 -1.21 -5.62 3.46
CA GLY A 80 -1.64 -4.23 3.47
C GLY A 80 -1.74 -3.62 2.07
N THR A 81 -0.84 -4.00 1.15
CA THR A 81 -0.90 -3.55 -0.24
C THR A 81 -2.15 -4.07 -0.95
N MET A 82 -2.51 -5.33 -0.71
CA MET A 82 -3.70 -5.96 -1.30
C MET A 82 -4.98 -5.32 -0.77
N MET A 83 -5.03 -5.02 0.51
CA MET A 83 -6.14 -4.29 1.11
C MET A 83 -6.29 -2.89 0.49
N LEU A 84 -5.18 -2.16 0.34
CA LEU A 84 -5.21 -0.82 -0.25
C LEU A 84 -5.51 -0.85 -1.76
N GLU A 85 -5.08 -1.88 -2.49
CA GLU A 85 -5.47 -2.12 -3.88
C GLU A 85 -7.00 -2.19 -3.99
N TYR A 86 -7.62 -3.08 -3.24
CA TYR A 86 -9.06 -3.25 -3.24
C TYR A 86 -9.81 -2.00 -2.75
N PHE A 87 -9.33 -1.39 -1.67
CA PHE A 87 -9.99 -0.24 -1.07
C PHE A 87 -9.93 1.00 -1.97
N SER A 88 -8.78 1.29 -2.56
CA SER A 88 -8.62 2.42 -3.48
C SER A 88 -9.51 2.30 -4.72
N GLU A 89 -9.64 1.08 -5.26
CA GLU A 89 -10.54 0.81 -6.38
C GLU A 89 -12.01 1.07 -6.02
N ASN A 90 -12.44 0.62 -4.85
CA ASN A 90 -13.80 0.85 -4.38
C ASN A 90 -14.06 2.32 -4.04
N LEU A 91 -13.11 3.02 -3.45
CA LEU A 91 -13.22 4.47 -3.24
C LEU A 91 -13.36 5.23 -4.57
N ALA A 92 -12.63 4.84 -5.61
CA ALA A 92 -12.74 5.49 -6.92
C ALA A 92 -14.11 5.25 -7.58
N LYS A 93 -14.60 4.02 -7.53
CA LYS A 93 -15.85 3.61 -8.19
C LYS A 93 -17.11 4.05 -7.46
N ASN A 94 -17.10 4.00 -6.13
CA ASN A 94 -18.31 4.09 -5.31
C ASN A 94 -18.47 5.48 -4.67
N LYS A 95 -19.30 6.32 -5.29
CA LYS A 95 -19.61 7.65 -4.76
C LYS A 95 -20.29 7.58 -3.38
N ALA A 96 -21.20 6.63 -3.17
CA ALA A 96 -21.92 6.52 -1.90
C ALA A 96 -20.96 6.18 -0.75
N LEU A 97 -19.94 5.36 -1.02
CA LEU A 97 -18.87 5.05 -0.05
C LEU A 97 -18.07 6.31 0.31
N ARG A 98 -17.68 7.12 -0.69
CA ARG A 98 -16.94 8.36 -0.43
C ARG A 98 -17.77 9.37 0.36
N ASP A 99 -19.03 9.55 -0.01
CA ASP A 99 -19.94 10.49 0.64
C ASP A 99 -20.19 10.10 2.11
N GLU A 100 -20.34 8.81 2.36
CA GLU A 100 -20.60 8.29 3.71
C GLU A 100 -19.39 8.41 4.63
N LEU A 101 -18.19 8.14 4.10
CA LEU A 101 -16.97 8.22 4.88
C LEU A 101 -16.51 9.67 5.10
N ASP A 102 -16.78 10.55 4.15
CA ASP A 102 -16.44 11.99 4.18
C ASP A 102 -14.95 12.27 4.40
N TYR A 103 -14.09 11.54 3.68
CA TYR A 103 -12.64 11.73 3.70
C TYR A 103 -12.07 12.08 2.32
N THR A 104 -11.01 12.87 2.34
CA THR A 104 -10.00 12.92 1.30
C THR A 104 -8.91 11.90 1.67
N TRP A 105 -8.76 10.87 0.84
CA TRP A 105 -7.86 9.75 1.09
C TRP A 105 -6.54 9.97 0.38
N TYR A 106 -5.44 9.77 1.09
CA TYR A 106 -4.09 9.71 0.55
C TYR A 106 -3.58 8.28 0.73
N ILE A 107 -3.31 7.57 -0.37
CA ILE A 107 -3.02 6.15 -0.34
C ILE A 107 -1.70 5.87 -1.05
N VAL A 108 -0.74 5.31 -0.30
CA VAL A 108 0.53 4.78 -0.80
C VAL A 108 0.48 3.26 -0.69
N LYS A 109 0.36 2.57 -1.83
CA LYS A 109 0.14 1.11 -1.84
C LYS A 109 1.38 0.31 -1.41
N ALA A 110 2.58 0.79 -1.70
CA ALA A 110 3.85 0.17 -1.31
C ALA A 110 4.77 1.22 -0.69
N TRP A 111 4.82 1.28 0.64
CA TRP A 111 5.65 2.23 1.35
C TRP A 111 7.14 1.88 1.26
N ASP A 112 7.50 0.64 1.62
CA ASP A 112 8.84 0.09 1.40
C ASP A 112 8.87 -0.64 0.05
N ALA A 113 8.86 0.14 -1.05
CA ALA A 113 8.85 -0.41 -2.40
C ALA A 113 10.15 -1.17 -2.72
N ASP A 114 11.30 -0.68 -2.27
CA ASP A 114 12.60 -1.34 -2.51
C ASP A 114 12.66 -2.70 -1.83
N GLY A 115 12.26 -2.77 -0.56
CA GLY A 115 12.20 -4.02 0.18
C GLY A 115 11.15 -4.98 -0.38
N LEU A 116 9.99 -4.47 -0.82
CA LEU A 116 8.96 -5.31 -1.46
C LEU A 116 9.48 -5.93 -2.76
N ARG A 117 10.24 -5.20 -3.58
CA ARG A 117 10.90 -5.74 -4.78
C ARG A 117 11.84 -6.91 -4.47
N LEU A 118 12.55 -6.84 -3.36
CA LEU A 118 13.42 -7.94 -2.93
C LEU A 118 12.65 -9.19 -2.49
N ASN A 119 11.36 -9.03 -2.15
CA ASN A 119 10.45 -10.12 -1.80
C ASN A 119 9.66 -10.70 -3.00
N GLU A 120 9.70 -10.08 -4.17
CA GLU A 120 8.86 -10.46 -5.33
C GLU A 120 9.03 -11.91 -5.78
N LYS A 121 10.16 -12.52 -5.49
CA LYS A 121 10.44 -13.93 -5.83
C LYS A 121 9.46 -14.94 -5.18
N TRP A 122 8.84 -14.57 -4.07
CA TRP A 122 7.85 -15.44 -3.43
C TRP A 122 6.41 -14.92 -3.53
N LEU A 123 6.19 -13.67 -3.93
CA LEU A 123 4.85 -13.05 -3.99
C LEU A 123 3.88 -13.76 -4.95
N LYS A 124 4.40 -14.44 -5.95
CA LYS A 124 3.61 -15.20 -6.94
C LYS A 124 3.51 -16.69 -6.63
N GLY A 125 4.07 -17.13 -5.50
CA GLY A 125 4.11 -18.53 -5.11
C GLY A 125 5.29 -19.31 -5.75
N PRO A 126 5.37 -20.61 -5.54
CA PRO A 126 4.49 -21.39 -4.66
C PRO A 126 4.62 -20.99 -3.18
N TYR A 127 3.49 -20.93 -2.46
CA TYR A 127 3.46 -20.50 -1.06
C TYR A 127 3.85 -21.67 -0.13
N THR A 128 5.13 -21.98 -0.11
CA THR A 128 5.73 -22.99 0.75
C THR A 128 6.72 -22.34 1.71
N ILE A 129 6.93 -22.95 2.86
CA ILE A 129 7.95 -22.49 3.83
C ILE A 129 9.32 -22.43 3.16
N TYR A 130 9.66 -23.38 2.32
CA TYR A 130 10.94 -23.42 1.61
C TYR A 130 11.11 -22.20 0.69
N ASN A 131 10.11 -21.91 -0.17
CA ASN A 131 10.19 -20.78 -1.08
C ASN A 131 10.25 -19.43 -0.33
N TYR A 132 9.41 -19.28 0.67
CA TYR A 132 9.40 -18.09 1.51
C TYR A 132 10.74 -17.88 2.22
N SER A 133 11.23 -18.88 2.96
CA SER A 133 12.46 -18.76 3.74
C SER A 133 13.71 -18.48 2.88
N ARG A 134 13.72 -18.99 1.64
CA ARG A 134 14.83 -18.79 0.71
C ARG A 134 14.84 -17.41 0.06
N ASN A 135 13.67 -16.80 -0.12
CA ASN A 135 13.49 -15.56 -0.86
C ASN A 135 12.98 -14.41 0.00
N PHE A 136 12.81 -14.66 1.28
CA PHE A 136 12.42 -13.66 2.26
C PHE A 136 13.48 -12.56 2.40
N PHE A 137 13.04 -11.33 2.39
CA PHE A 137 13.86 -10.18 2.71
C PHE A 137 13.19 -9.32 3.77
N ARG A 138 13.96 -8.97 4.79
CA ARG A 138 13.65 -7.93 5.76
C ARG A 138 14.97 -7.30 6.20
N PRO A 139 15.10 -5.96 6.25
CA PRO A 139 16.35 -5.33 6.64
C PRO A 139 16.75 -5.76 8.05
N ALA A 140 18.03 -6.01 8.24
CA ALA A 140 18.59 -6.23 9.58
C ALA A 140 18.55 -4.91 10.38
N GLY A 141 18.42 -4.99 11.70
CA GLY A 141 18.26 -3.82 12.58
C GLY A 141 19.39 -2.79 12.53
N PHE A 142 20.57 -3.14 11.99
CA PHE A 142 21.67 -2.20 11.79
C PHE A 142 21.62 -1.47 10.45
N ARG A 143 20.68 -1.80 9.56
CA ARG A 143 20.45 -1.07 8.31
C ARG A 143 19.37 -0.04 8.51
N GLN A 144 19.64 1.18 8.04
CA GLN A 144 18.63 2.19 7.93
C GLN A 144 17.62 1.76 6.89
N VAL A 145 16.35 1.78 7.25
CA VAL A 145 15.23 1.49 6.35
C VAL A 145 14.57 2.79 5.89
N ASP A 146 13.98 2.79 4.71
CA ASP A 146 13.48 4.01 4.07
C ASP A 146 12.35 4.70 4.85
N TRP A 147 11.64 3.97 5.66
CA TRP A 147 10.55 4.48 6.48
C TRP A 147 10.93 4.80 7.95
N THR A 148 12.22 4.69 8.32
CA THR A 148 12.67 5.19 9.62
C THR A 148 12.56 6.70 9.69
N PHE A 149 12.13 7.20 10.83
CA PHE A 149 12.06 8.64 11.05
C PHE A 149 13.43 9.28 10.86
N PRO A 150 13.50 10.52 10.35
CA PRO A 150 14.77 11.25 10.14
C PRO A 150 15.33 11.76 11.48
N VAL A 151 15.59 10.85 12.39
CA VAL A 151 16.18 11.10 13.72
C VAL A 151 17.44 10.27 13.87
N ASP A 152 18.38 10.77 14.62
CA ASP A 152 19.57 9.97 14.95
C ASP A 152 19.14 8.74 15.77
N TYR A 153 19.19 7.59 15.13
CA TYR A 153 18.81 6.32 15.78
C TYR A 153 19.66 5.99 17.00
N LYS A 154 20.85 6.55 17.13
CA LYS A 154 21.69 6.40 18.33
C LYS A 154 21.04 7.02 19.55
N GLU A 155 20.24 8.06 19.36
CA GLU A 155 19.49 8.70 20.43
C GLU A 155 18.20 7.94 20.78
N LEU A 156 17.57 7.33 19.75
CA LEU A 156 16.28 6.68 19.91
C LEU A 156 16.32 5.17 19.90
N HIS A 157 17.45 4.56 19.54
CA HIS A 157 17.62 3.10 19.44
C HIS A 157 16.53 2.40 18.58
N PHE A 158 15.98 3.10 17.63
CA PHE A 158 14.82 2.64 16.86
C PHE A 158 15.12 1.41 16.01
N HIS A 159 16.33 1.31 15.50
CA HIS A 159 16.75 0.18 14.67
C HIS A 159 16.67 -1.16 15.40
N ASP A 160 16.73 -1.16 16.73
CA ASP A 160 16.66 -2.38 17.54
C ASP A 160 15.22 -2.82 17.79
N SER A 161 14.26 -1.89 17.65
CA SER A 161 12.85 -2.15 17.88
C SER A 161 12.06 -2.43 16.61
N ILE A 162 12.68 -2.21 15.44
CA ILE A 162 12.05 -2.50 14.15
C ILE A 162 12.49 -3.89 13.75
N PRO A 163 11.55 -4.86 13.73
CA PRO A 163 11.85 -6.24 13.44
C PRO A 163 12.29 -6.45 12.01
#